data_472e528a1d45a67d1d88ba408611f96f
#
_entry.id   472e528a1d45a67d1d88ba408611f96f
#
_cell.length_a   1.000
_cell.length_b   1.000
_cell.length_c   1.000
_cell.angle_alpha   90.00
_cell.angle_beta   90.00
_cell.angle_gamma   90.00
#
_symmetry.space_group_name_H-M   'P 1'
#
loop_
_entity.id
_entity.type
_entity.pdbx_description
1 polymer ?
#
loop_
_entity_poly.entity_id
_entity_poly.type
_entity_poly.pdbx_seq_one_letter_code
_entity_poly.pdbx_strand_id
1 'polypeptide(L)'
;MTTPPHPGIAINPSDLYYKYPRKKVTRDLPKFCGKPDPHPFDRADLYEVLPMLEAVMTELGTVDGNVLHRAEEVMINEMPGFIRAREEVFDCLVAVMRDLLDD
;
A
#
# COMPACT_ATOMS: atom_id res chain seq x y z
N MET A 1 -28.10 4.73 7.77
CA MET A 1 -26.72 5.21 7.68
C MET A 1 -25.89 4.20 6.94
N THR A 2 -25.28 4.66 5.90
CA THR A 2 -24.42 3.78 5.13
C THR A 2 -23.05 3.76 5.75
N THR A 3 -22.68 2.61 6.24
CA THR A 3 -21.28 2.36 6.52
C THR A 3 -20.54 2.54 5.21
N PRO A 4 -19.41 3.24 5.20
CA PRO A 4 -18.58 3.28 4.01
C PRO A 4 -18.36 1.84 3.56
N PRO A 5 -18.43 1.55 2.27
CA PRO A 5 -18.28 0.17 1.78
C PRO A 5 -16.95 -0.43 2.17
N HIS A 6 -16.06 0.38 2.64
CA HIS A 6 -14.81 -0.06 3.17
C HIS A 6 -14.52 0.71 4.41
N PRO A 7 -14.74 0.14 5.59
CA PRO A 7 -13.94 0.60 6.70
C PRO A 7 -12.53 0.08 6.45
N GLY A 8 -11.92 0.51 5.38
CA GLY A 8 -10.54 0.19 5.10
C GLY A 8 -9.68 0.70 6.23
N ILE A 9 -8.58 0.02 6.47
CA ILE A 9 -7.63 0.43 7.49
C ILE A 9 -7.01 1.74 7.04
N ALA A 10 -7.13 2.78 7.86
CA ALA A 10 -6.56 4.07 7.57
C ALA A 10 -5.13 4.15 8.11
N ILE A 11 -4.21 4.64 7.29
CA ILE A 11 -2.81 4.79 7.64
C ILE A 11 -2.45 6.27 7.56
N ASN A 12 -1.83 6.79 8.61
CA ASN A 12 -1.30 8.15 8.61
C ASN A 12 0.14 8.15 8.12
N PRO A 13 0.60 9.24 7.47
CA PRO A 13 2.01 9.32 7.06
C PRO A 13 3.00 9.09 8.20
N SER A 14 2.64 9.48 9.41
CA SER A 14 3.50 9.29 10.58
C SER A 14 3.62 7.83 11.02
N ASP A 15 2.73 6.96 10.54
CA ASP A 15 2.79 5.54 10.86
C ASP A 15 3.82 4.80 10.02
N LEU A 16 4.27 5.41 8.92
CA LEU A 16 5.20 4.79 8.00
C LEU A 16 6.63 4.87 8.52
N TYR A 17 7.39 3.81 8.28
CA TYR A 17 8.79 3.75 8.69
C TYR A 17 9.67 4.61 7.79
N TYR A 18 9.41 4.53 6.47
CA TYR A 18 10.18 5.30 5.48
C TYR A 18 9.50 6.62 5.22
N LYS A 19 10.30 7.61 4.77
CA LYS A 19 9.78 8.92 4.37
C LYS A 19 9.66 8.94 2.86
N TYR A 20 8.49 9.29 2.37
CA TYR A 20 8.20 9.32 0.95
C TYR A 20 7.98 10.75 0.49
N PRO A 21 8.51 11.13 -0.68
CA PRO A 21 8.23 12.46 -1.24
C PRO A 21 6.74 12.66 -1.47
N ARG A 22 6.30 13.90 -1.35
CA ARG A 22 4.91 14.29 -1.64
C ARG A 22 4.92 15.04 -2.95
N LYS A 23 4.65 14.33 -4.04
CA LYS A 23 4.70 14.93 -5.37
C LYS A 23 3.47 15.79 -5.61
N LYS A 24 3.68 17.06 -5.98
CA LYS A 24 2.59 18.00 -6.20
C LYS A 24 1.65 17.56 -7.31
N VAL A 25 2.18 16.92 -8.34
CA VAL A 25 1.39 16.47 -9.48
C VAL A 25 0.34 15.43 -9.09
N THR A 26 0.57 14.69 -8.02
CA THR A 26 -0.35 13.64 -7.57
C THR A 26 -1.16 14.03 -6.37
N ARG A 27 -0.77 15.11 -5.67
CA ARG A 27 -1.44 15.52 -4.44
C ARG A 27 -2.94 15.76 -4.63
N ASP A 28 -3.31 16.41 -5.72
CA ASP A 28 -4.68 16.80 -5.99
C ASP A 28 -5.43 15.83 -6.89
N LEU A 29 -4.76 14.75 -7.32
CA LEU A 29 -5.40 13.72 -8.13
C LEU A 29 -6.20 12.79 -7.23
N PRO A 30 -7.33 12.26 -7.74
CA PRO A 30 -8.08 11.26 -6.98
C PRO A 30 -7.20 10.05 -6.69
N LYS A 31 -7.23 9.60 -5.42
CA LYS A 31 -6.53 8.39 -5.02
C LYS A 31 -7.39 7.19 -5.35
N PHE A 32 -6.73 6.10 -5.73
CA PHE A 32 -7.50 4.87 -5.89
C PHE A 32 -7.98 4.41 -4.51
N CYS A 33 -9.12 3.75 -4.49
CA CYS A 33 -9.63 3.11 -3.27
C CYS A 33 -10.19 1.76 -3.64
N GLY A 34 -10.23 0.86 -2.65
CA GLY A 34 -10.58 -0.51 -2.92
C GLY A 34 -9.44 -1.24 -3.62
N LYS A 35 -9.76 -2.15 -4.55
CA LYS A 35 -8.74 -2.92 -5.24
C LYS A 35 -7.97 -2.04 -6.21
N PRO A 36 -6.63 -2.05 -6.14
CA PRO A 36 -5.81 -1.28 -7.07
C PRO A 36 -6.03 -1.65 -8.54
N ASP A 37 -5.93 -0.65 -9.38
CA ASP A 37 -6.15 -0.75 -10.82
C ASP A 37 -4.84 -1.03 -11.58
N PRO A 38 -4.87 -1.16 -12.93
CA PRO A 38 -3.66 -1.47 -13.69
C PRO A 38 -2.74 -0.28 -13.98
N HIS A 39 -3.01 0.90 -13.44
CA HIS A 39 -2.15 2.06 -13.65
C HIS A 39 -0.77 1.87 -13.03
N PRO A 40 0.26 2.53 -13.56
CA PRO A 40 1.59 2.48 -12.96
C PRO A 40 1.58 2.98 -11.52
N PHE A 41 2.37 2.31 -10.69
CA PHE A 41 2.51 2.65 -9.28
C PHE A 41 3.87 3.28 -9.02
N ASP A 42 3.90 4.41 -8.33
CA ASP A 42 5.12 5.10 -7.96
C ASP A 42 5.44 4.81 -6.49
N ARG A 43 6.45 3.98 -6.27
CA ARG A 43 6.89 3.60 -4.92
C ARG A 43 7.54 4.74 -4.15
N ALA A 44 7.86 5.84 -4.83
CA ALA A 44 8.51 7.00 -4.22
C ALA A 44 7.54 8.14 -3.96
N ASP A 45 6.24 7.93 -4.15
CA ASP A 45 5.25 8.98 -3.97
C ASP A 45 4.32 8.63 -2.81
N LEU A 46 4.33 9.44 -1.76
CA LEU A 46 3.49 9.22 -0.59
C LEU A 46 2.02 9.06 -0.96
N TYR A 47 1.54 9.83 -1.92
CA TYR A 47 0.12 9.80 -2.30
C TYR A 47 -0.27 8.53 -3.05
N GLU A 48 0.70 7.78 -3.55
CA GLU A 48 0.48 6.44 -4.10
C GLU A 48 0.69 5.36 -3.04
N VAL A 49 1.70 5.53 -2.21
CA VAL A 49 2.09 4.54 -1.20
C VAL A 49 1.02 4.37 -0.13
N LEU A 50 0.44 5.47 0.36
CA LEU A 50 -0.56 5.39 1.41
C LEU A 50 -1.77 4.54 1.03
N PRO A 51 -2.47 4.82 -0.10
CA PRO A 51 -3.60 3.99 -0.46
C PRO A 51 -3.21 2.54 -0.79
N MET A 52 -2.01 2.33 -1.32
CA MET A 52 -1.53 0.97 -1.59
C MET A 52 -1.38 0.18 -0.30
N LEU A 53 -0.71 0.74 0.70
CA LEU A 53 -0.50 0.07 1.97
C LEU A 53 -1.80 -0.11 2.73
N GLU A 54 -2.70 0.86 2.65
CA GLU A 54 -4.04 0.72 3.23
C GLU A 54 -4.78 -0.47 2.62
N ALA A 55 -4.70 -0.62 1.29
CA ALA A 55 -5.34 -1.74 0.61
C ALA A 55 -4.71 -3.08 1.03
N VAL A 56 -3.39 -3.13 1.10
CA VAL A 56 -2.68 -4.36 1.51
C VAL A 56 -3.02 -4.74 2.95
N MET A 57 -2.95 -3.78 3.87
CA MET A 57 -3.27 -4.06 5.27
C MET A 57 -4.73 -4.46 5.46
N THR A 58 -5.63 -3.86 4.70
CA THR A 58 -7.04 -4.22 4.71
C THR A 58 -7.24 -5.66 4.24
N GLU A 59 -6.55 -6.03 3.17
CA GLU A 59 -6.63 -7.40 2.64
C GLU A 59 -6.06 -8.41 3.64
N LEU A 60 -4.98 -8.06 4.32
CA LEU A 60 -4.37 -8.91 5.34
C LEU A 60 -5.17 -8.94 6.64
N GLY A 61 -6.03 -7.96 6.84
CA GLY A 61 -6.89 -7.89 8.02
C GLY A 61 -6.16 -7.54 9.30
N THR A 62 -5.10 -6.75 9.23
CA THR A 62 -4.30 -6.39 10.41
C THR A 62 -3.98 -4.91 10.47
N VAL A 63 -3.85 -4.38 11.69
CA VAL A 63 -3.41 -3.01 11.95
C VAL A 63 -2.05 -2.97 12.65
N ASP A 64 -1.34 -4.09 12.67
CA ASP A 64 -0.06 -4.21 13.37
C ASP A 64 1.00 -3.37 12.66
N GLY A 65 1.62 -2.43 13.39
CA GLY A 65 2.67 -1.57 12.85
C GLY A 65 3.90 -2.33 12.36
N ASN A 66 4.21 -3.48 12.96
CA ASN A 66 5.33 -4.30 12.51
C ASN A 66 5.04 -4.93 11.15
N VAL A 67 3.80 -5.33 10.92
CA VAL A 67 3.38 -5.84 9.62
C VAL A 67 3.45 -4.73 8.58
N LEU A 68 3.00 -3.54 8.92
CA LEU A 68 3.07 -2.38 8.03
C LEU A 68 4.52 -2.08 7.63
N HIS A 69 5.42 -2.03 8.59
CA HIS A 69 6.84 -1.74 8.33
C HIS A 69 7.48 -2.82 7.48
N ARG A 70 7.10 -4.07 7.69
CA ARG A 70 7.61 -5.17 6.88
C ARG A 70 7.10 -5.07 5.44
N ALA A 71 5.85 -4.69 5.26
CA ALA A 71 5.27 -4.48 3.94
C ALA A 71 6.02 -3.37 3.19
N GLU A 72 6.34 -2.26 3.87
CA GLU A 72 7.15 -1.19 3.29
C GLU A 72 8.51 -1.70 2.84
N GLU A 73 9.16 -2.49 3.69
CA GLU A 73 10.48 -3.04 3.38
C GLU A 73 10.45 -3.94 2.15
N VAL A 74 9.44 -4.80 2.06
CA VAL A 74 9.27 -5.67 0.89
C VAL A 74 9.05 -4.82 -0.37
N MET A 75 8.18 -3.82 -0.27
CA MET A 75 7.84 -2.97 -1.41
C MET A 75 9.05 -2.23 -1.95
N ILE A 76 9.89 -1.71 -1.06
CA ILE A 76 11.00 -0.83 -1.43
C ILE A 76 12.25 -1.64 -1.78
N ASN A 77 12.56 -2.65 -1.00
CA ASN A 77 13.86 -3.33 -1.08
C ASN A 77 13.82 -4.71 -1.72
N GLU A 78 12.69 -5.39 -1.72
CA GLU A 78 12.64 -6.80 -2.12
C GLU A 78 11.82 -7.04 -3.38
N MET A 79 10.93 -6.13 -3.75
CA MET A 79 10.09 -6.30 -4.92
C MET A 79 10.83 -5.92 -6.19
N PRO A 80 10.84 -6.80 -7.22
CA PRO A 80 11.51 -6.48 -8.47
C PRO A 80 10.98 -5.21 -9.13
N GLY A 81 11.89 -4.46 -9.77
CA GLY A 81 11.53 -3.20 -10.42
C GLY A 81 10.63 -3.34 -11.63
N PHE A 82 10.52 -4.55 -12.21
CA PHE A 82 9.63 -4.76 -13.34
C PHE A 82 8.17 -4.92 -12.94
N ILE A 83 7.88 -5.05 -11.63
CA ILE A 83 6.51 -5.06 -11.13
C ILE A 83 6.10 -3.59 -10.94
N ARG A 84 5.26 -3.07 -11.84
CA ARG A 84 4.97 -1.64 -11.90
C ARG A 84 3.49 -1.28 -11.78
N ALA A 85 2.58 -2.11 -12.27
CA ALA A 85 1.16 -1.80 -12.19
C ALA A 85 0.67 -1.91 -10.75
N ARG A 86 -0.25 -1.03 -10.35
CA ARG A 86 -0.81 -1.03 -8.99
C ARG A 86 -1.33 -2.41 -8.60
N GLU A 87 -2.08 -3.05 -9.49
CA GLU A 87 -2.63 -4.38 -9.19
C GLU A 87 -1.54 -5.43 -9.02
N GLU A 88 -0.46 -5.34 -9.80
CA GLU A 88 0.67 -6.26 -9.69
C GLU A 88 1.41 -6.07 -8.37
N VAL A 89 1.64 -4.81 -8.00
CA VAL A 89 2.29 -4.49 -6.73
C VAL A 89 1.44 -4.99 -5.56
N PHE A 90 0.13 -4.74 -5.62
CA PHE A 90 -0.80 -5.19 -4.60
C PHE A 90 -0.77 -6.71 -4.46
N ASP A 91 -0.93 -7.43 -5.57
CA ASP A 91 -0.96 -8.90 -5.54
C ASP A 91 0.36 -9.47 -5.02
N CYS A 92 1.48 -8.90 -5.44
CA CYS A 92 2.79 -9.33 -4.98
C CYS A 92 2.97 -9.09 -3.48
N LEU A 93 2.63 -7.89 -3.00
CA LEU A 93 2.75 -7.57 -1.58
C LEU A 93 1.88 -8.47 -0.72
N VAL A 94 0.63 -8.68 -1.11
CA VAL A 94 -0.29 -9.53 -0.36
C VAL A 94 0.24 -10.95 -0.31
N ALA A 95 0.70 -11.49 -1.44
CA ALA A 95 1.23 -12.85 -1.49
C ALA A 95 2.47 -13.02 -0.62
N VAL A 96 3.41 -12.09 -0.71
CA VAL A 96 4.64 -12.17 0.09
C VAL A 96 4.33 -12.03 1.58
N MET A 97 3.47 -11.08 1.93
CA MET A 97 3.12 -10.85 3.34
C MET A 97 2.36 -12.02 3.93
N ARG A 98 1.44 -12.63 3.19
CA ARG A 98 0.74 -13.83 3.65
C ARG A 98 1.71 -14.96 3.93
N ASP A 99 2.68 -15.14 3.06
CA ASP A 99 3.70 -16.16 3.24
C ASP A 99 4.53 -15.90 4.49
N LEU A 100 4.92 -14.66 4.71
CA LEU A 100 5.69 -14.28 5.91
C LEU A 100 4.90 -14.43 7.19
N LEU A 101 3.59 -14.15 7.15
CA LEU A 101 2.74 -14.19 8.34
C LEU A 101 2.25 -15.59 8.68
N ASP A 102 2.32 -16.50 7.73
CA ASP A 102 1.85 -17.89 7.89
C ASP A 102 2.85 -18.79 8.62
N ASP A 103 3.96 -18.28 9.00
CA ASP A 103 4.96 -19.07 9.72
C ASP A 103 4.66 -19.21 11.21
#